data_1c8edeb0f289f4628ace67ff7c9273b5
#
_entry.id   1c8edeb0f289f4628ace67ff7c9273b5
#
_cell.length_a   1.000
_cell.length_b   1.000
_cell.length_c   1.000
_cell.angle_alpha   90.00
_cell.angle_beta   90.00
_cell.angle_gamma   90.00
#
_symmetry.space_group_name_H-M   'P 1'
#
loop_
_entity.id
_entity.type
_entity.pdbx_description
1 polymer ?
#
loop_
_entity_poly.entity_id
_entity_poly.type
_entity_poly.pdbx_seq_one_letter_code
_entity_poly.pdbx_strand_id
1 'polypeptide(L)'
;MRYFIFFGYDGTNYHGWQIQPNANSVQQELQCALSILLRKEIEVVGAGRTDTGVHARNMAAHFDWNPEENVSEENVSEERIPMALDQLVYRLNRILPRDIAVYEVREVDAEMHARFSATSRTYHYYIHTRKDPFERHYSLQMNYPLDFEKMNQAAQHFLHHEDYAAFCKAGGDNKTTICHVSAARWVQTSPTTWYFEITANRFLRNMVRAVVGTLIDVGRGKITMDQFLDILHNGSRSDAGESMPGNALFLEDVGYDFND
;
A
#
# COMPACT_ATOMS: atom_id res chain seq x y z
N MET A 1 10.86 -20.13 -12.55
CA MET A 1 9.60 -19.47 -12.97
C MET A 1 9.31 -18.35 -11.98
N ARG A 2 8.74 -17.22 -12.44
CA ARG A 2 8.32 -16.10 -11.58
C ARG A 2 6.83 -16.08 -11.39
N TYR A 3 6.39 -15.84 -10.16
CA TYR A 3 4.98 -15.79 -9.79
C TYR A 3 4.67 -14.44 -9.13
N PHE A 4 3.52 -13.86 -9.49
CA PHE A 4 2.91 -12.78 -8.73
C PHE A 4 1.88 -13.36 -7.76
N ILE A 5 1.82 -12.78 -6.57
CA ILE A 5 0.86 -13.07 -5.53
C ILE A 5 0.12 -11.80 -5.17
N PHE A 6 -1.22 -11.84 -5.22
CA PHE A 6 -2.12 -10.75 -4.86
C PHE A 6 -2.80 -11.08 -3.54
N PHE A 7 -2.77 -10.14 -2.61
CA PHE A 7 -3.25 -10.36 -1.25
C PHE A 7 -3.63 -9.08 -0.55
N GLY A 8 -4.49 -9.19 0.48
CA GLY A 8 -4.83 -8.12 1.38
C GLY A 8 -4.34 -8.41 2.79
N TYR A 9 -4.17 -7.34 3.58
CA TYR A 9 -3.87 -7.47 5.00
C TYR A 9 -4.38 -6.30 5.83
N ASP A 10 -4.74 -6.63 7.07
CA ASP A 10 -4.93 -5.67 8.16
C ASP A 10 -3.56 -5.40 8.82
N GLY A 11 -3.03 -4.19 8.64
CA GLY A 11 -1.72 -3.81 9.13
C GLY A 11 -1.64 -3.50 10.63
N THR A 12 -2.76 -3.59 11.37
CA THR A 12 -2.85 -3.18 12.78
C THR A 12 -1.79 -3.83 13.66
N ASN A 13 -1.52 -5.12 13.45
CA ASN A 13 -0.58 -5.90 14.24
C ASN A 13 0.84 -5.94 13.66
N TYR A 14 1.12 -5.19 12.61
CA TYR A 14 2.39 -5.25 11.89
C TYR A 14 3.14 -3.92 11.91
N HIS A 15 4.46 -4.01 11.92
CA HIS A 15 5.35 -2.86 11.78
C HIS A 15 5.56 -2.48 10.29
N GLY A 16 4.52 -2.68 9.48
CA GLY A 16 4.47 -2.43 8.06
C GLY A 16 4.79 -3.68 7.22
N TRP A 17 4.97 -3.44 5.93
CA TRP A 17 5.24 -4.51 4.97
C TRP A 17 6.59 -5.19 5.18
N GLN A 18 7.67 -4.41 5.24
CA GLN A 18 9.03 -4.89 5.07
C GLN A 18 9.60 -5.56 6.32
N ILE A 19 10.31 -6.68 6.14
CA ILE A 19 11.12 -7.33 7.18
C ILE A 19 12.13 -6.34 7.75
N GLN A 20 12.21 -6.29 9.06
CA GLN A 20 13.13 -5.48 9.82
C GLN A 20 13.53 -6.19 11.12
N PRO A 21 14.72 -5.87 11.69
CA PRO A 21 15.15 -6.49 12.94
C PRO A 21 14.14 -6.21 14.08
N ASN A 22 13.85 -7.26 14.87
CA ASN A 22 13.05 -7.18 16.10
C ASN A 22 11.60 -6.68 15.95
N ALA A 23 11.00 -6.81 14.76
CA ALA A 23 9.62 -6.42 14.53
C ALA A 23 8.96 -7.35 13.49
N ASN A 24 7.73 -7.77 13.78
CA ASN A 24 6.94 -8.56 12.85
C ASN A 24 6.52 -7.72 11.62
N SER A 25 6.43 -8.36 10.48
CA SER A 25 6.05 -7.73 9.22
C SER A 25 5.22 -8.67 8.36
N VAL A 26 4.39 -8.12 7.49
CA VAL A 26 3.56 -8.90 6.57
C VAL A 26 4.43 -9.72 5.61
N GLN A 27 5.55 -9.17 5.14
CA GLN A 27 6.50 -9.87 4.28
C GLN A 27 7.05 -11.14 4.95
N GLN A 28 7.37 -11.08 6.23
CA GLN A 28 7.89 -12.23 6.97
C GLN A 28 6.85 -13.36 7.06
N GLU A 29 5.61 -13.04 7.39
CA GLU A 29 4.52 -14.04 7.46
C GLU A 29 4.31 -14.72 6.12
N LEU A 30 4.29 -13.94 5.03
CA LEU A 30 4.10 -14.45 3.69
C LEU A 30 5.28 -15.32 3.23
N GLN A 31 6.53 -14.90 3.48
CA GLN A 31 7.72 -15.69 3.17
C GLN A 31 7.75 -17.01 3.95
N CYS A 32 7.45 -16.97 5.23
CA CYS A 32 7.37 -18.18 6.06
C CYS A 32 6.31 -19.15 5.53
N ALA A 33 5.11 -18.68 5.21
CA ALA A 33 4.03 -19.50 4.71
C ALA A 33 4.37 -20.17 3.35
N LEU A 34 4.92 -19.36 2.41
CA LEU A 34 5.37 -19.89 1.12
C LEU A 34 6.49 -20.91 1.29
N SER A 35 7.49 -20.63 2.14
CA SER A 35 8.63 -21.52 2.36
C SER A 35 8.20 -22.86 2.97
N ILE A 36 7.24 -22.87 3.88
CA ILE A 36 6.66 -24.08 4.47
C ILE A 36 5.96 -24.92 3.39
N LEU A 37 5.11 -24.29 2.57
CA LEU A 37 4.31 -25.02 1.58
C LEU A 37 5.14 -25.53 0.41
N LEU A 38 6.10 -24.72 -0.03
CA LEU A 38 6.95 -25.02 -1.19
C LEU A 38 8.21 -25.79 -0.80
N ARG A 39 8.45 -26.02 0.52
CA ARG A 39 9.59 -26.75 1.09
C ARG A 39 10.97 -26.23 0.62
N LYS A 40 11.05 -24.94 0.39
CA LYS A 40 12.24 -24.21 -0.04
C LYS A 40 12.19 -22.82 0.55
N GLU A 41 13.33 -22.24 0.87
CA GLU A 41 13.38 -20.83 1.25
C GLU A 41 12.93 -19.95 0.09
N ILE A 42 11.89 -19.16 0.29
CA ILE A 42 11.29 -18.28 -0.70
C ILE A 42 11.45 -16.83 -0.26
N GLU A 43 12.12 -16.05 -1.09
CA GLU A 43 12.15 -14.59 -0.94
C GLU A 43 10.95 -13.96 -1.66
N VAL A 44 10.33 -12.96 -1.01
CA VAL A 44 9.17 -12.24 -1.55
C VAL A 44 9.52 -10.77 -1.70
N VAL A 45 9.28 -10.21 -2.88
CA VAL A 45 9.53 -8.79 -3.17
C VAL A 45 8.20 -8.07 -3.45
N GLY A 46 7.82 -7.14 -2.58
CA GLY A 46 6.55 -6.41 -2.68
C GLY A 46 6.59 -5.24 -3.67
N ALA A 47 5.40 -4.85 -4.13
CA ALA A 47 5.17 -3.70 -5.02
C ALA A 47 5.56 -2.34 -4.40
N GLY A 48 5.63 -2.27 -3.09
CA GLY A 48 5.99 -1.08 -2.33
C GLY A 48 6.12 -1.38 -0.85
N ARG A 49 6.49 -0.36 -0.09
CA ARG A 49 6.55 -0.41 1.37
C ARG A 49 5.33 0.30 1.94
N THR A 50 4.73 -0.30 2.96
CA THR A 50 3.74 0.37 3.81
C THR A 50 4.34 0.61 5.20
N ASP A 51 3.95 1.71 5.83
CA ASP A 51 4.35 2.04 7.20
C ASP A 51 3.59 1.17 8.23
N THR A 52 4.04 1.21 9.50
CA THR A 52 3.36 0.56 10.63
C THR A 52 1.88 0.94 10.68
N GLY A 53 1.01 -0.05 10.83
CA GLY A 53 -0.44 0.11 10.94
C GLY A 53 -1.17 0.45 9.64
N VAL A 54 -0.47 0.56 8.52
CA VAL A 54 -1.08 0.78 7.19
C VAL A 54 -1.58 -0.54 6.62
N HIS A 55 -2.80 -0.54 6.10
CA HIS A 55 -3.46 -1.71 5.52
C HIS A 55 -3.26 -1.80 4.01
N ALA A 56 -3.57 -2.96 3.45
CA ALA A 56 -3.70 -3.12 2.00
C ALA A 56 -4.91 -4.00 1.67
N ARG A 57 -5.70 -3.56 0.68
CA ARG A 57 -6.80 -4.37 0.12
C ARG A 57 -6.30 -5.22 -1.04
N ASN A 58 -5.42 -4.67 -1.87
CA ASN A 58 -4.82 -5.38 -2.98
C ASN A 58 -3.33 -5.03 -3.10
N MET A 59 -2.50 -5.71 -2.32
CA MET A 59 -1.05 -5.68 -2.43
C MET A 59 -0.59 -6.74 -3.41
N ALA A 60 0.45 -6.44 -4.17
CA ALA A 60 1.13 -7.41 -5.02
C ALA A 60 2.57 -7.63 -4.56
N ALA A 61 3.04 -8.86 -4.69
CA ALA A 61 4.43 -9.22 -4.55
C ALA A 61 4.82 -10.27 -5.60
N HIS A 62 6.12 -10.46 -5.83
CA HIS A 62 6.58 -11.58 -6.63
C HIS A 62 7.55 -12.46 -5.84
N PHE A 63 7.62 -13.72 -6.27
CA PHE A 63 8.59 -14.69 -5.80
C PHE A 63 9.01 -15.60 -6.96
N ASP A 64 10.17 -16.19 -6.84
CA ASP A 64 10.68 -17.16 -7.81
C ASP A 64 10.59 -18.57 -7.22
N TRP A 65 10.01 -19.48 -7.98
CA TRP A 65 9.89 -20.89 -7.62
C TRP A 65 9.96 -21.79 -8.85
N ASN A 66 10.64 -22.93 -8.71
CA ASN A 66 10.67 -23.95 -9.75
C ASN A 66 10.07 -25.25 -9.18
N PRO A 67 8.87 -25.65 -9.62
CA PRO A 67 8.23 -26.89 -9.16
C PRO A 67 9.04 -28.16 -9.46
N GLU A 68 9.88 -28.13 -10.48
CA GLU A 68 10.68 -29.31 -10.91
C GLU A 68 11.91 -29.55 -10.03
N GLU A 69 12.46 -28.55 -9.34
CA GLU A 69 13.63 -28.69 -8.48
C GLU A 69 13.38 -29.51 -7.21
N ASN A 70 12.14 -29.76 -6.83
CA ASN A 70 11.77 -30.52 -5.63
C ASN A 70 11.64 -32.06 -5.87
N VAL A 71 11.99 -32.53 -7.05
CA VAL A 71 12.02 -33.94 -7.36
C VAL A 71 13.38 -34.50 -6.96
N SER A 72 13.55 -34.97 -5.71
CA SER A 72 14.69 -35.80 -5.36
C SER A 72 14.54 -37.15 -6.08
N GLU A 73 15.59 -37.62 -6.78
CA GLU A 73 15.64 -38.87 -7.56
C GLU A 73 15.29 -40.13 -6.73
N GLU A 74 15.25 -40.05 -5.41
CA GLU A 74 14.97 -41.16 -4.51
C GLU A 74 13.48 -41.49 -4.29
N ASN A 75 12.54 -40.67 -4.79
CA ASN A 75 11.09 -40.83 -4.58
C ASN A 75 10.27 -40.83 -5.90
N VAL A 76 10.68 -41.63 -6.87
CA VAL A 76 10.03 -41.73 -8.20
C VAL A 76 8.69 -42.51 -8.18
N SER A 77 8.14 -42.90 -7.03
CA SER A 77 6.98 -43.81 -6.96
C SER A 77 5.60 -43.16 -6.73
N GLU A 78 5.51 -41.85 -6.58
CA GLU A 78 4.20 -41.15 -6.58
C GLU A 78 4.24 -40.03 -7.62
N GLU A 79 3.39 -40.10 -8.63
CA GLU A 79 3.08 -39.02 -9.56
C GLU A 79 2.70 -37.77 -8.76
N ARG A 80 3.69 -36.94 -8.36
CA ARG A 80 3.42 -35.66 -7.75
C ARG A 80 3.00 -34.73 -8.87
N ILE A 81 1.68 -34.62 -9.04
CA ILE A 81 1.08 -33.55 -9.82
C ILE A 81 1.60 -32.21 -9.23
N PRO A 82 2.21 -31.34 -10.04
CA PRO A 82 2.62 -30.00 -9.58
C PRO A 82 1.45 -29.36 -8.86
N MET A 83 1.68 -28.78 -7.67
CA MET A 83 0.60 -28.14 -6.91
C MET A 83 -0.03 -27.04 -7.77
N ALA A 84 -1.30 -27.21 -8.12
CA ALA A 84 -2.04 -26.19 -8.87
C ALA A 84 -2.04 -24.87 -8.07
N LEU A 85 -1.95 -23.73 -8.77
CA LEU A 85 -1.86 -22.42 -8.12
C LEU A 85 -3.06 -22.13 -7.22
N ASP A 86 -4.26 -22.59 -7.60
CA ASP A 86 -5.47 -22.51 -6.76
C ASP A 86 -5.33 -23.28 -5.44
N GLN A 87 -4.67 -24.44 -5.48
CA GLN A 87 -4.38 -25.21 -4.25
C GLN A 87 -3.35 -24.49 -3.39
N LEU A 88 -2.37 -23.82 -3.99
CA LEU A 88 -1.41 -22.99 -3.25
C LEU A 88 -2.13 -21.84 -2.54
N VAL A 89 -3.02 -21.11 -3.23
CA VAL A 89 -3.85 -20.05 -2.62
C VAL A 89 -4.66 -20.60 -1.46
N TYR A 90 -5.37 -21.71 -1.66
CA TYR A 90 -6.16 -22.35 -0.61
C TYR A 90 -5.30 -22.71 0.62
N ARG A 91 -4.14 -23.35 0.41
CA ARG A 91 -3.25 -23.76 1.50
C ARG A 91 -2.61 -22.57 2.22
N LEU A 92 -2.21 -21.52 1.49
CA LEU A 92 -1.71 -20.25 2.08
C LEU A 92 -2.74 -19.67 3.04
N ASN A 93 -3.99 -19.54 2.62
CA ASN A 93 -5.08 -19.02 3.45
C ASN A 93 -5.42 -19.90 4.67
N ARG A 94 -4.96 -21.16 4.70
CA ARG A 94 -5.12 -22.06 5.85
C ARG A 94 -4.04 -21.90 6.91
N ILE A 95 -2.85 -21.44 6.53
CA ILE A 95 -1.71 -21.33 7.45
C ILE A 95 -1.35 -19.88 7.80
N LEU A 96 -1.69 -18.92 6.93
CA LEU A 96 -1.50 -17.50 7.21
C LEU A 96 -2.34 -17.03 8.40
N PRO A 97 -1.88 -16.02 9.16
CA PRO A 97 -2.69 -15.34 10.15
C PRO A 97 -4.01 -14.81 9.55
N ARG A 98 -5.04 -14.64 10.39
CA ARG A 98 -6.39 -14.22 9.95
C ARG A 98 -6.43 -12.81 9.35
N ASP A 99 -5.43 -12.02 9.61
CA ASP A 99 -5.27 -10.64 9.14
C ASP A 99 -4.48 -10.53 7.81
N ILE A 100 -4.16 -11.68 7.18
CA ILE A 100 -3.59 -11.77 5.82
C ILE A 100 -4.40 -12.75 4.99
N ALA A 101 -4.85 -12.33 3.79
CA ALA A 101 -5.59 -13.17 2.87
C ALA A 101 -5.01 -13.09 1.46
N VAL A 102 -4.67 -14.24 0.86
CA VAL A 102 -4.20 -14.36 -0.52
C VAL A 102 -5.40 -14.56 -1.43
N TYR A 103 -5.46 -13.80 -2.52
CA TYR A 103 -6.55 -13.84 -3.49
C TYR A 103 -6.18 -14.60 -4.74
N GLU A 104 -4.96 -14.41 -5.22
CA GLU A 104 -4.49 -14.99 -6.47
C GLU A 104 -2.98 -15.23 -6.44
N VAL A 105 -2.55 -16.30 -7.10
CA VAL A 105 -1.16 -16.51 -7.53
C VAL A 105 -1.19 -16.81 -9.01
N ARG A 106 -0.39 -16.10 -9.80
CA ARG A 106 -0.25 -16.34 -11.24
C ARG A 106 1.20 -16.38 -11.67
N GLU A 107 1.50 -17.19 -12.66
CA GLU A 107 2.78 -17.15 -13.34
C GLU A 107 2.85 -15.90 -14.22
N VAL A 108 4.03 -15.28 -14.26
CA VAL A 108 4.29 -14.09 -15.07
C VAL A 108 5.64 -14.22 -15.78
N ASP A 109 5.88 -13.35 -16.75
CA ASP A 109 7.19 -13.24 -17.39
C ASP A 109 8.31 -13.05 -16.36
N ALA A 110 9.46 -13.72 -16.58
CA ALA A 110 10.61 -13.67 -15.67
C ALA A 110 11.16 -12.24 -15.46
N GLU A 111 10.96 -11.34 -16.41
CA GLU A 111 11.36 -9.94 -16.34
C GLU A 111 10.38 -9.07 -15.53
N MET A 112 9.18 -9.55 -15.25
CA MET A 112 8.19 -8.83 -14.46
C MET A 112 8.67 -8.67 -13.00
N HIS A 113 8.56 -7.46 -12.48
CA HIS A 113 8.99 -7.14 -11.12
C HIS A 113 7.88 -6.39 -10.37
N ALA A 114 7.39 -6.91 -9.24
CA ALA A 114 6.24 -6.36 -8.52
C ALA A 114 6.38 -4.85 -8.24
N ARG A 115 7.57 -4.34 -7.97
CA ARG A 115 7.79 -2.92 -7.71
C ARG A 115 7.99 -2.09 -8.97
N PHE A 116 8.79 -2.57 -9.92
CA PHE A 116 9.26 -1.77 -11.06
C PHE A 116 8.35 -1.87 -12.28
N SER A 117 7.62 -3.00 -12.44
CA SER A 117 6.63 -3.16 -13.50
C SER A 117 5.26 -2.57 -13.13
N ALA A 118 5.06 -2.14 -11.89
CA ALA A 118 3.80 -1.53 -11.49
C ALA A 118 3.65 -0.13 -12.09
N THR A 119 2.53 0.11 -12.78
CA THR A 119 2.20 1.34 -13.50
C THR A 119 1.53 2.37 -12.60
N SER A 120 0.77 1.91 -11.60
CA SER A 120 0.08 2.79 -10.64
C SER A 120 -0.04 2.17 -9.25
N ARG A 121 -0.29 3.01 -8.26
CA ARG A 121 -0.74 2.65 -6.90
C ARG A 121 -1.86 3.59 -6.54
N THR A 122 -2.92 3.04 -5.94
CA THR A 122 -4.05 3.80 -5.41
C THR A 122 -4.11 3.63 -3.91
N TYR A 123 -4.23 4.73 -3.20
CA TYR A 123 -4.43 4.76 -1.76
C TYR A 123 -5.73 5.43 -1.41
N HIS A 124 -6.42 4.91 -0.38
CA HIS A 124 -7.52 5.59 0.29
C HIS A 124 -7.15 5.91 1.73
N TYR A 125 -7.48 7.12 2.16
CA TYR A 125 -7.37 7.53 3.55
C TYR A 125 -8.77 7.84 4.09
N TYR A 126 -9.23 7.04 5.06
CA TYR A 126 -10.60 7.11 5.57
C TYR A 126 -10.72 8.05 6.77
N ILE A 127 -11.77 8.88 6.78
CA ILE A 127 -12.11 9.73 7.93
C ILE A 127 -13.60 9.67 8.22
N HIS A 128 -13.97 9.87 9.48
CA HIS A 128 -15.35 10.02 9.92
C HIS A 128 -15.49 11.22 10.88
N THR A 129 -16.65 11.92 10.80
CA THR A 129 -16.91 13.15 11.55
C THR A 129 -17.83 12.93 12.75
N ARG A 130 -18.38 11.73 12.91
CA ARG A 130 -19.21 11.32 14.03
C ARG A 130 -18.57 10.12 14.72
N LYS A 131 -18.51 10.14 16.07
CA LYS A 131 -17.98 9.00 16.83
C LYS A 131 -18.69 7.70 16.46
N ASP A 132 -17.91 6.71 15.99
CA ASP A 132 -18.37 5.37 15.63
C ASP A 132 -17.38 4.32 16.16
N PRO A 133 -17.82 3.39 17.05
CA PRO A 133 -16.95 2.36 17.60
C PRO A 133 -16.50 1.32 16.57
N PHE A 134 -17.20 1.18 15.44
CA PHE A 134 -16.87 0.24 14.37
C PHE A 134 -15.83 0.81 13.39
N GLU A 135 -15.74 2.13 13.28
CA GLU A 135 -14.77 2.81 12.39
C GLU A 135 -13.40 3.05 13.07
N ARG A 136 -13.28 2.89 14.39
CA ARG A 136 -12.11 3.34 15.18
C ARG A 136 -10.76 2.75 14.75
N HIS A 137 -10.75 1.59 14.10
CA HIS A 137 -9.51 0.90 13.69
C HIS A 137 -9.08 1.23 12.25
N TYR A 138 -10.03 1.64 11.42
CA TYR A 138 -9.84 1.76 9.96
C TYR A 138 -10.14 3.14 9.42
N SER A 139 -10.46 4.10 10.27
CA SER A 139 -10.82 5.47 9.89
C SER A 139 -10.41 6.45 10.98
N LEU A 140 -9.97 7.64 10.60
CA LEU A 140 -9.61 8.70 11.54
C LEU A 140 -10.83 9.53 11.93
N GLN A 141 -11.14 9.59 13.23
CA GLN A 141 -12.18 10.48 13.73
C GLN A 141 -11.73 11.95 13.67
N MET A 142 -12.52 12.78 12.99
CA MET A 142 -12.34 14.23 12.93
C MET A 142 -13.33 14.93 13.86
N ASN A 143 -12.82 15.67 14.84
CA ASN A 143 -13.64 16.30 15.88
C ASN A 143 -13.98 17.76 15.56
N TYR A 144 -13.68 18.25 14.35
CA TYR A 144 -13.96 19.61 13.88
C TYR A 144 -14.55 19.58 12.49
N PRO A 145 -15.31 20.64 12.12
CA PRO A 145 -15.84 20.75 10.77
C PRO A 145 -14.69 20.84 9.75
N LEU A 146 -14.88 20.23 8.60
CA LEU A 146 -13.97 20.27 7.46
C LEU A 146 -14.70 20.81 6.24
N ASP A 147 -14.07 21.72 5.52
CA ASP A 147 -14.53 22.21 4.23
C ASP A 147 -14.00 21.32 3.12
N PHE A 148 -14.75 20.26 2.80
CA PHE A 148 -14.36 19.28 1.77
C PHE A 148 -14.30 19.86 0.37
N GLU A 149 -15.04 20.94 0.10
CA GLU A 149 -14.99 21.62 -1.20
C GLU A 149 -13.62 22.29 -1.37
N LYS A 150 -13.14 23.04 -0.37
CA LYS A 150 -11.78 23.61 -0.38
C LYS A 150 -10.70 22.54 -0.41
N MET A 151 -10.88 21.45 0.35
CA MET A 151 -9.95 20.33 0.33
C MET A 151 -9.87 19.68 -1.07
N ASN A 152 -10.99 19.56 -1.78
CA ASN A 152 -11.00 19.07 -3.16
C ASN A 152 -10.38 20.06 -4.15
N GLN A 153 -10.64 21.38 -3.98
CA GLN A 153 -9.96 22.40 -4.79
C GLN A 153 -8.45 22.32 -4.61
N ALA A 154 -7.96 22.22 -3.38
CA ALA A 154 -6.54 22.03 -3.11
C ALA A 154 -6.00 20.73 -3.71
N ALA A 155 -6.74 19.61 -3.61
CA ALA A 155 -6.30 18.32 -4.12
C ALA A 155 -6.09 18.30 -5.65
N GLN A 156 -6.84 19.10 -6.41
CA GLN A 156 -6.68 19.20 -7.87
C GLN A 156 -5.29 19.71 -8.28
N HIS A 157 -4.63 20.52 -7.45
CA HIS A 157 -3.29 21.01 -7.76
C HIS A 157 -2.23 19.90 -7.80
N PHE A 158 -2.44 18.77 -7.11
CA PHE A 158 -1.53 17.63 -7.20
C PHE A 158 -1.48 16.99 -8.60
N LEU A 159 -2.53 17.11 -9.40
CA LEU A 159 -2.57 16.54 -10.76
C LEU A 159 -1.59 17.22 -11.74
N HIS A 160 -1.16 18.43 -11.41
CA HIS A 160 -0.31 19.29 -12.23
C HIS A 160 1.04 19.57 -11.56
N HIS A 161 1.36 18.85 -10.47
CA HIS A 161 2.59 18.99 -9.71
C HIS A 161 3.40 17.70 -9.75
N GLU A 162 4.72 17.80 -9.79
CA GLU A 162 5.59 16.63 -9.92
C GLU A 162 6.56 16.45 -8.76
N ASP A 163 7.06 17.54 -8.16
CA ASP A 163 8.06 17.46 -7.09
C ASP A 163 7.43 17.45 -5.69
N TYR A 164 7.36 16.28 -5.08
CA TYR A 164 6.75 16.08 -3.77
C TYR A 164 7.74 16.11 -2.60
N ALA A 165 8.85 16.84 -2.71
CA ALA A 165 9.85 16.97 -1.65
C ALA A 165 9.24 17.42 -0.30
N ALA A 166 8.30 18.38 -0.32
CA ALA A 166 7.59 18.86 0.87
C ALA A 166 6.79 17.78 1.61
N PHE A 167 6.41 16.71 0.94
CA PHE A 167 5.61 15.62 1.52
C PHE A 167 6.44 14.36 1.83
N CYS A 168 7.76 14.39 1.59
CA CYS A 168 8.66 13.26 1.79
C CYS A 168 9.28 13.28 3.19
N LYS A 169 9.20 12.16 3.92
CA LYS A 169 9.93 12.03 5.18
C LYS A 169 11.44 12.03 4.91
N ALA A 170 12.18 12.86 5.63
CA ALA A 170 13.64 12.93 5.55
C ALA A 170 14.32 11.57 5.86
N GLY A 171 15.50 11.35 5.30
CA GLY A 171 16.30 10.12 5.54
C GLY A 171 15.83 8.89 4.76
N GLY A 172 15.12 9.06 3.66
CA GLY A 172 14.80 7.98 2.71
C GLY A 172 15.85 7.88 1.58
N ASP A 173 16.08 6.65 1.06
CA ASP A 173 16.96 6.37 -0.10
C ASP A 173 16.31 6.77 -1.44
N ASN A 174 15.61 7.91 -1.47
CA ASN A 174 14.93 8.34 -2.69
C ASN A 174 15.93 9.00 -3.64
N LYS A 175 16.09 8.44 -4.84
CA LYS A 175 16.90 9.04 -5.91
C LYS A 175 16.25 10.32 -6.49
N THR A 176 14.94 10.46 -6.37
CA THR A 176 14.15 11.59 -6.85
C THR A 176 12.89 11.75 -6.01
N THR A 177 12.36 12.97 -5.94
CA THR A 177 11.09 13.33 -5.30
C THR A 177 9.95 13.47 -6.31
N ILE A 178 10.23 13.19 -7.58
CA ILE A 178 9.24 13.27 -8.66
C ILE A 178 8.25 12.10 -8.58
N CYS A 179 6.96 12.42 -8.62
CA CYS A 179 5.83 11.51 -8.72
C CYS A 179 4.79 12.10 -9.67
N HIS A 180 4.10 11.25 -10.44
CA HIS A 180 3.02 11.67 -11.32
C HIS A 180 1.68 11.21 -10.74
N VAL A 181 0.94 12.14 -10.17
CA VAL A 181 -0.38 11.91 -9.59
C VAL A 181 -1.42 11.99 -10.71
N SER A 182 -2.22 10.94 -10.87
CA SER A 182 -3.29 10.84 -11.88
C SER A 182 -4.69 11.04 -11.30
N ALA A 183 -4.88 10.86 -9.99
CA ALA A 183 -6.12 11.14 -9.28
C ALA A 183 -5.83 11.64 -7.87
N ALA A 184 -6.59 12.65 -7.41
CA ALA A 184 -6.55 13.15 -6.03
C ALA A 184 -7.89 13.81 -5.71
N ARG A 185 -8.69 13.17 -4.81
CA ARG A 185 -10.03 13.67 -4.48
C ARG A 185 -10.56 13.14 -3.15
N TRP A 186 -11.39 13.93 -2.49
CA TRP A 186 -12.22 13.48 -1.38
C TRP A 186 -13.57 13.01 -1.88
N VAL A 187 -13.98 11.81 -1.44
CA VAL A 187 -15.23 11.16 -1.82
C VAL A 187 -16.05 10.94 -0.56
N GLN A 188 -17.30 11.39 -0.58
CA GLN A 188 -18.25 11.15 0.50
C GLN A 188 -18.91 9.78 0.31
N THR A 189 -18.88 8.94 1.34
CA THR A 189 -19.52 7.62 1.33
C THR A 189 -20.81 7.58 2.15
N SER A 190 -20.92 8.46 3.15
CA SER A 190 -22.12 8.65 3.95
C SER A 190 -22.18 10.11 4.45
N PRO A 191 -23.25 10.54 5.12
CA PRO A 191 -23.30 11.89 5.71
C PRO A 191 -22.16 12.21 6.68
N THR A 192 -21.48 11.19 7.23
CA THR A 192 -20.44 11.36 8.25
C THR A 192 -19.12 10.69 7.90
N THR A 193 -19.00 10.03 6.75
CA THR A 193 -17.80 9.29 6.35
C THR A 193 -17.31 9.72 4.98
N TRP A 194 -15.98 9.84 4.87
CA TRP A 194 -15.27 10.24 3.66
C TRP A 194 -14.01 9.43 3.49
N TYR A 195 -13.53 9.32 2.27
CA TYR A 195 -12.14 8.93 2.02
C TYR A 195 -11.47 9.87 1.03
N PHE A 196 -10.16 10.04 1.20
CA PHE A 196 -9.30 10.67 0.21
C PHE A 196 -8.69 9.60 -0.67
N GLU A 197 -8.97 9.67 -1.97
CA GLU A 197 -8.35 8.83 -2.99
C GLU A 197 -7.18 9.56 -3.60
N ILE A 198 -6.06 8.86 -3.73
CA ILE A 198 -4.91 9.35 -4.49
C ILE A 198 -4.27 8.20 -5.28
N THR A 199 -4.06 8.43 -6.58
CA THR A 199 -3.41 7.48 -7.49
C THR A 199 -2.18 8.14 -8.10
N ALA A 200 -1.05 7.43 -8.11
CA ALA A 200 0.18 7.89 -8.75
C ALA A 200 1.01 6.71 -9.29
N ASN A 201 1.97 6.99 -10.18
CA ASN A 201 2.94 6.01 -10.64
C ASN A 201 3.84 5.48 -9.50
N ARG A 202 4.12 6.31 -8.49
CA ARG A 202 4.87 5.99 -7.27
C ARG A 202 4.53 6.96 -6.15
N PHE A 203 4.86 6.58 -4.92
CA PHE A 203 4.80 7.45 -3.75
C PHE A 203 6.13 7.46 -3.00
N LEU A 204 6.42 8.60 -2.38
CA LEU A 204 7.54 8.75 -1.45
C LEU A 204 7.15 8.24 -0.06
N ARG A 205 8.15 7.97 0.76
CA ARG A 205 7.92 7.55 2.15
C ARG A 205 7.07 8.58 2.88
N ASN A 206 5.94 8.13 3.48
CA ASN A 206 5.01 8.94 4.27
C ASN A 206 4.23 10.01 3.46
N MET A 207 4.38 10.07 2.12
CA MET A 207 3.82 11.12 1.27
C MET A 207 2.30 11.25 1.42
N VAL A 208 1.54 10.18 1.27
CA VAL A 208 0.06 10.23 1.35
C VAL A 208 -0.41 10.77 2.70
N ARG A 209 0.21 10.36 3.80
CA ARG A 209 -0.14 10.79 5.15
C ARG A 209 0.15 12.29 5.36
N ALA A 210 1.23 12.82 4.79
CA ALA A 210 1.56 14.24 4.84
C ALA A 210 0.63 15.08 3.94
N VAL A 211 0.31 14.59 2.73
CA VAL A 211 -0.68 15.19 1.83
C VAL A 211 -2.04 15.32 2.52
N VAL A 212 -2.54 14.25 3.12
CA VAL A 212 -3.82 14.25 3.84
C VAL A 212 -3.80 15.26 4.99
N GLY A 213 -2.73 15.31 5.78
CA GLY A 213 -2.60 16.27 6.88
C GLY A 213 -2.63 17.72 6.40
N THR A 214 -1.96 18.02 5.31
CA THR A 214 -1.95 19.35 4.70
C THR A 214 -3.35 19.73 4.16
N LEU A 215 -4.03 18.79 3.49
CA LEU A 215 -5.41 19.01 3.02
C LEU A 215 -6.38 19.25 4.19
N ILE A 216 -6.22 18.51 5.30
CA ILE A 216 -7.01 18.73 6.52
C ILE A 216 -6.76 20.15 7.09
N ASP A 217 -5.52 20.64 7.08
CA ASP A 217 -5.22 22.01 7.52
C ASP A 217 -5.89 23.07 6.61
N VAL A 218 -6.01 22.81 5.29
CA VAL A 218 -6.83 23.63 4.37
C VAL A 218 -8.32 23.57 4.75
N GLY A 219 -8.86 22.36 4.94
CA GLY A 219 -10.28 22.16 5.25
C GLY A 219 -10.72 22.76 6.58
N ARG A 220 -9.79 22.89 7.54
CA ARG A 220 -9.98 23.58 8.82
C ARG A 220 -9.85 25.11 8.72
N GLY A 221 -9.39 25.63 7.59
CA GLY A 221 -9.02 27.03 7.44
C GLY A 221 -7.78 27.44 8.24
N LYS A 222 -6.93 26.49 8.63
CA LYS A 222 -5.69 26.70 9.37
C LYS A 222 -4.60 27.30 8.46
N ILE A 223 -4.64 26.91 7.17
CA ILE A 223 -3.85 27.50 6.10
C ILE A 223 -4.77 27.94 4.96
N THR A 224 -4.41 29.02 4.29
CA THR A 224 -5.10 29.52 3.11
C THR A 224 -4.71 28.73 1.87
N MET A 225 -5.44 28.90 0.75
CA MET A 225 -5.05 28.29 -0.53
C MET A 225 -3.69 28.78 -1.01
N ASP A 226 -3.37 30.07 -0.85
CA ASP A 226 -2.07 30.62 -1.23
C ASP A 226 -0.93 30.01 -0.40
N GLN A 227 -1.13 29.80 0.89
CA GLN A 227 -0.17 29.12 1.76
C GLN A 227 -0.02 27.64 1.38
N PHE A 228 -1.11 26.96 1.01
CA PHE A 228 -1.05 25.60 0.50
C PHE A 228 -0.22 25.52 -0.80
N LEU A 229 -0.45 26.45 -1.73
CA LEU A 229 0.31 26.51 -2.99
C LEU A 229 1.79 26.81 -2.75
N ASP A 230 2.10 27.67 -1.79
CA ASP A 230 3.50 27.96 -1.43
C ASP A 230 4.17 26.69 -0.83
N ILE A 231 3.49 25.97 0.07
CA ILE A 231 3.98 24.66 0.56
C ILE A 231 4.22 23.68 -0.58
N LEU A 232 3.28 23.59 -1.52
CA LEU A 232 3.35 22.67 -2.64
C LEU A 232 4.55 22.96 -3.56
N HIS A 233 4.81 24.24 -3.85
CA HIS A 233 5.84 24.64 -4.83
C HIS A 233 7.21 24.90 -4.23
N ASN A 234 7.27 25.44 -3.01
CA ASN A 234 8.49 25.98 -2.40
C ASN A 234 8.78 25.38 -1.02
N GLY A 235 7.81 24.65 -0.44
CA GLY A 235 7.88 24.20 0.94
C GLY A 235 8.85 23.05 1.17
N SER A 236 9.16 22.86 2.44
CA SER A 236 9.88 21.70 2.98
C SER A 236 8.92 20.79 3.78
N ARG A 237 9.42 19.65 4.25
CA ARG A 237 8.62 18.74 5.09
C ARG A 237 8.10 19.39 6.38
N SER A 238 8.81 20.38 6.92
CA SER A 238 8.39 21.12 8.13
C SER A 238 7.25 22.10 7.87
N ASP A 239 7.05 22.53 6.65
CA ASP A 239 5.99 23.47 6.26
C ASP A 239 4.68 22.74 5.93
N ALA A 240 4.79 21.48 5.47
CA ALA A 240 3.64 20.62 5.23
C ALA A 240 2.96 20.19 6.54
N GLY A 241 1.69 19.85 6.45
CA GLY A 241 0.87 19.40 7.58
C GLY A 241 1.44 18.14 8.28
N GLU A 242 0.94 17.87 9.46
CA GLU A 242 1.31 16.71 10.25
C GLU A 242 1.01 15.40 9.48
N SER A 243 1.88 14.40 9.65
CA SER A 243 1.62 13.08 9.06
C SER A 243 0.47 12.38 9.77
N MET A 244 -0.61 12.15 9.07
CA MET A 244 -1.79 11.50 9.64
C MET A 244 -1.50 10.04 10.08
N PRO A 245 -2.23 9.49 11.07
CA PRO A 245 -2.06 8.12 11.53
C PRO A 245 -2.15 7.07 10.42
N GLY A 246 -1.39 5.96 10.54
CA GLY A 246 -1.36 4.91 9.50
C GLY A 246 -2.61 4.03 9.46
N ASN A 247 -3.30 3.88 10.58
CA ASN A 247 -4.46 2.98 10.73
C ASN A 247 -5.70 3.36 9.89
N ALA A 248 -5.71 4.52 9.25
CA ALA A 248 -6.77 4.94 8.35
C ALA A 248 -6.34 4.91 6.87
N LEU A 249 -5.09 4.51 6.60
CA LEU A 249 -4.51 4.45 5.25
C LEU A 249 -4.54 3.02 4.71
N PHE A 250 -5.06 2.88 3.49
CA PHE A 250 -5.14 1.62 2.77
C PHE A 250 -4.47 1.75 1.40
N LEU A 251 -3.58 0.83 1.07
CA LEU A 251 -3.23 0.57 -0.31
C LEU A 251 -4.41 -0.20 -0.94
N GLU A 252 -5.17 0.47 -1.79
CA GLU A 252 -6.38 -0.11 -2.40
C GLU A 252 -6.03 -0.99 -3.59
N ASP A 253 -5.08 -0.56 -4.41
CA ASP A 253 -4.72 -1.28 -5.63
C ASP A 253 -3.31 -0.96 -6.13
N VAL A 254 -2.74 -1.92 -6.87
CA VAL A 254 -1.49 -1.79 -7.62
C VAL A 254 -1.74 -2.22 -9.05
N GLY A 255 -1.63 -1.28 -10.00
CA GLY A 255 -1.85 -1.53 -11.42
C GLY A 255 -0.62 -2.12 -12.11
N TYR A 256 -0.85 -3.04 -13.04
CA TYR A 256 0.16 -3.64 -13.91
C TYR A 256 -0.38 -3.80 -15.31
N ASP A 257 0.48 -3.67 -16.30
CA ASP A 257 0.21 -4.06 -17.69
C ASP A 257 0.73 -5.50 -17.86
N PHE A 258 -0.15 -6.48 -17.76
CA PHE A 258 0.17 -7.86 -18.09
C PHE A 258 0.01 -8.01 -19.61
N ASN A 259 1.07 -8.47 -20.28
CA ASN A 259 0.94 -8.92 -21.67
C ASN A 259 0.15 -10.24 -21.63
N ASP A 260 -1.11 -10.20 -22.03
CA ASP A 260 -1.96 -11.38 -22.24
C ASP A 260 -1.49 -12.22 -23.44
#